data_9478fe2120891a3cba699b84965f4b45
#
_entry.id   9478fe2120891a3cba699b84965f4b45
#
_cell.length_a   1.000
_cell.length_b   1.000
_cell.length_c   1.000
_cell.angle_alpha   90.00
_cell.angle_beta   90.00
_cell.angle_gamma   90.00
#
_symmetry.space_group_name_H-M   'P 1'
#
loop_
_entity.id
_entity.type
_entity.pdbx_description
1 polymer ?
#
loop_
_entity_poly.entity_id
_entity_poly.type
_entity_poly.pdbx_seq_one_letter_code
_entity_poly.pdbx_strand_id
1 'polypeptide(L)'
;FNHVSLPIAELWKPQKKQNEGFDFHTVCPKKMVNFGEAKYSGISNPHGDALTQIIDFINVEKHLRDALHLENLAGEEACDNLDNESFGVVAAFSINSENYDLIIKNALESVKQKNLLSKCSIVYLVGVICK
;
A
#
# COMPACT_ATOMS: atom_id res chain seq x y z
N PHE A 1 -8.88 8.95 -5.90
CA PHE A 1 -7.58 8.90 -6.60
C PHE A 1 -7.66 8.32 -8.02
N ASN A 2 -8.83 7.88 -8.47
CA ASN A 2 -9.03 7.26 -9.79
C ASN A 2 -8.14 6.02 -10.04
N HIS A 3 -7.93 5.23 -9.01
CA HIS A 3 -7.22 3.96 -9.13
C HIS A 3 -8.14 2.86 -9.64
N VAL A 4 -7.58 1.94 -10.41
CA VAL A 4 -8.24 0.71 -10.82
C VAL A 4 -7.73 -0.41 -9.90
N SER A 5 -8.65 -1.08 -9.24
CA SER A 5 -8.32 -2.22 -8.38
C SER A 5 -7.95 -3.44 -9.23
N LEU A 6 -6.87 -4.11 -8.87
CA LEU A 6 -6.47 -5.35 -9.53
C LEU A 6 -7.03 -6.54 -8.75
N PRO A 7 -7.63 -7.53 -9.43
CA PRO A 7 -8.31 -8.63 -8.76
C PRO A 7 -7.35 -9.73 -8.28
N ILE A 8 -6.20 -9.34 -7.74
CA ILE A 8 -5.30 -10.29 -7.11
C ILE A 8 -5.68 -10.37 -5.65
N ALA A 9 -6.20 -11.49 -5.26
CA ALA A 9 -6.54 -11.73 -3.86
C ALA A 9 -5.51 -12.63 -3.21
N GLU A 10 -5.29 -12.45 -1.93
CA GLU A 10 -4.55 -13.40 -1.11
C GLU A 10 -5.12 -14.83 -1.23
N LEU A 11 -6.39 -14.95 -1.62
CA LEU A 11 -7.07 -16.21 -1.90
C LEU A 11 -6.34 -17.09 -2.93
N TRP A 12 -5.62 -16.48 -3.86
CA TRP A 12 -4.93 -17.17 -4.94
C TRP A 12 -3.49 -17.55 -4.58
N LYS A 13 -3.04 -17.10 -3.43
CA LYS A 13 -1.72 -17.42 -2.90
C LYS A 13 -1.84 -18.56 -1.90
N PRO A 14 -0.86 -19.46 -1.81
CA PRO A 14 -0.85 -20.43 -0.73
C PRO A 14 -0.91 -19.73 0.62
N GLN A 15 -1.88 -20.07 1.45
CA GLN A 15 -2.09 -19.46 2.77
C GLN A 15 -1.09 -20.01 3.79
N LYS A 16 0.20 -19.80 3.54
CA LYS A 16 1.27 -20.14 4.45
C LYS A 16 1.77 -18.89 5.14
N LYS A 17 2.14 -19.00 6.41
CA LYS A 17 2.59 -17.89 7.25
C LYS A 17 3.70 -17.03 6.62
N GLN A 18 4.56 -17.61 5.78
CA GLN A 18 5.65 -16.89 5.10
C GLN A 18 5.26 -16.29 3.75
N ASN A 19 4.04 -16.52 3.29
CA ASN A 19 3.52 -16.03 2.02
C ASN A 19 2.64 -14.80 2.16
N GLU A 20 2.62 -14.18 3.34
CA GLU A 20 1.89 -12.92 3.56
C GLU A 20 2.48 -11.83 2.66
N GLY A 21 1.61 -11.07 2.03
CA GLY A 21 1.97 -9.96 1.16
C GLY A 21 0.99 -8.81 1.33
N PHE A 22 1.03 -7.88 0.41
CA PHE A 22 0.13 -6.73 0.43
C PHE A 22 -1.34 -7.17 0.34
N ASP A 23 -2.20 -6.42 1.00
CA ASP A 23 -3.64 -6.71 1.06
C ASP A 23 -4.34 -6.50 -0.28
N PHE A 24 -3.93 -5.50 -1.04
CA PHE A 24 -4.54 -5.18 -2.32
C PHE A 24 -3.56 -4.49 -3.26
N HIS A 25 -3.94 -4.42 -4.54
CA HIS A 25 -3.15 -3.80 -5.59
C HIS A 25 -4.03 -2.91 -6.45
N THR A 26 -3.49 -1.79 -6.91
CA THR A 26 -4.17 -0.88 -7.83
C THR A 26 -3.21 -0.42 -8.93
N VAL A 27 -3.79 0.15 -9.99
CA VAL A 27 -3.04 0.92 -10.99
C VAL A 27 -3.57 2.35 -10.97
N CYS A 28 -2.67 3.31 -10.81
CA CYS A 28 -3.04 4.72 -10.79
C CYS A 28 -3.01 5.33 -12.21
N PRO A 29 -3.56 6.57 -12.39
CA PRO A 29 -3.54 7.24 -13.70
C PRO A 29 -2.14 7.45 -14.28
N LYS A 30 -1.10 7.44 -13.45
CA LYS A 30 0.30 7.52 -13.89
C LYS A 30 0.87 6.20 -14.40
N LYS A 31 0.02 5.18 -14.53
CA LYS A 31 0.40 3.84 -14.99
C LYS A 31 1.46 3.20 -14.09
N MET A 32 1.30 3.34 -12.79
CA MET A 32 2.12 2.65 -11.80
C MET A 32 1.27 1.67 -11.02
N VAL A 33 1.86 0.52 -10.72
CA VAL A 33 1.29 -0.42 -9.77
C VAL A 33 1.48 0.14 -8.37
N ASN A 34 0.42 0.07 -7.57
CA ASN A 34 0.45 0.49 -6.17
C ASN A 34 0.13 -0.71 -5.29
N PHE A 35 0.96 -0.91 -4.29
CA PHE A 35 0.83 -1.99 -3.32
C PHE A 35 0.15 -1.45 -2.06
N GLY A 36 -0.94 -2.05 -1.68
CA GLY A 36 -1.79 -1.52 -0.62
C GLY A 36 -1.78 -2.37 0.65
N GLU A 37 -1.79 -1.68 1.77
CA GLU A 37 -1.93 -2.27 3.10
C GLU A 37 -3.07 -1.55 3.83
N ALA A 38 -3.98 -2.33 4.39
CA ALA A 38 -5.11 -1.81 5.15
C ALA A 38 -5.02 -2.23 6.61
N LYS A 39 -5.16 -1.29 7.52
CA LYS A 39 -5.17 -1.56 8.96
C LYS A 39 -6.42 -0.94 9.60
N TYR A 40 -7.10 -1.73 10.38
CA TYR A 40 -8.26 -1.31 11.14
C TYR A 40 -8.01 -1.46 12.63
N SER A 41 -8.51 -0.49 13.39
CA SER A 41 -8.62 -0.59 14.84
C SER A 41 -9.92 0.09 15.26
N GLY A 42 -10.63 -0.48 16.22
CA GLY A 42 -11.82 0.12 16.81
C GLY A 42 -11.52 1.13 17.92
N ILE A 43 -10.27 1.24 18.35
CA ILE A 43 -9.88 2.05 19.52
C ILE A 43 -8.68 2.96 19.29
N SER A 44 -7.93 2.77 18.22
CA SER A 44 -6.71 3.53 17.95
C SER A 44 -6.67 4.00 16.49
N ASN A 45 -5.58 4.68 16.13
CA ASN A 45 -5.35 5.18 14.78
C ASN A 45 -4.13 4.43 14.20
N PRO A 46 -4.36 3.36 13.42
CA PRO A 46 -3.30 2.41 13.05
C PRO A 46 -2.46 2.83 11.82
N HIS A 47 -2.40 4.13 11.47
CA HIS A 47 -1.62 4.59 10.33
C HIS A 47 -0.14 4.20 10.43
N GLY A 48 0.43 4.27 11.63
CA GLY A 48 1.83 3.89 11.85
C GLY A 48 2.06 2.41 11.58
N ASP A 49 1.12 1.55 11.98
CA ASP A 49 1.21 0.12 11.74
C ASP A 49 1.12 -0.21 10.25
N ALA A 50 0.23 0.47 9.51
CA ALA A 50 0.11 0.30 8.07
C ALA A 50 1.41 0.68 7.36
N LEU A 51 1.99 1.82 7.71
CA LEU A 51 3.25 2.28 7.11
C LEU A 51 4.43 1.37 7.47
N THR A 52 4.50 0.89 8.70
CA THR A 52 5.55 -0.05 9.13
C THR A 52 5.44 -1.35 8.33
N GLN A 53 4.24 -1.88 8.16
CA GLN A 53 4.03 -3.11 7.40
C GLN A 53 4.44 -2.96 5.93
N ILE A 54 4.11 -1.81 5.32
CA ILE A 54 4.52 -1.50 3.95
C ILE A 54 6.05 -1.50 3.83
N ILE A 55 6.74 -0.84 4.76
CA ILE A 55 8.20 -0.77 4.75
C ILE A 55 8.82 -2.16 4.92
N ASP A 56 8.29 -2.96 5.85
CA ASP A 56 8.77 -4.32 6.07
C ASP A 56 8.61 -5.16 4.80
N PHE A 57 7.48 -5.07 4.12
CA PHE A 57 7.23 -5.81 2.89
C PHE A 57 8.15 -5.36 1.74
N ILE A 58 8.40 -4.07 1.60
CA ILE A 58 9.35 -3.56 0.60
C ILE A 58 10.76 -4.06 0.91
N ASN A 59 11.18 -4.03 2.17
CA ASN A 59 12.52 -4.45 2.58
C ASN A 59 12.77 -5.94 2.32
N VAL A 60 11.74 -6.79 2.39
CA VAL A 60 11.83 -8.21 2.05
C VAL A 60 11.35 -8.52 0.64
N GLU A 61 11.20 -7.51 -0.19
CA GLU A 61 10.86 -7.61 -1.63
C GLU A 61 9.54 -8.30 -1.94
N LYS A 62 8.54 -8.16 -1.06
CA LYS A 62 7.19 -8.73 -1.29
C LYS A 62 6.51 -8.14 -2.53
N HIS A 63 6.78 -6.89 -2.86
CA HIS A 63 6.27 -6.24 -4.07
C HIS A 63 6.78 -6.92 -5.34
N LEU A 64 8.02 -7.37 -5.37
CA LEU A 64 8.60 -8.09 -6.50
C LEU A 64 8.05 -9.50 -6.62
N ARG A 65 7.79 -10.15 -5.49
CA ARG A 65 7.16 -11.47 -5.48
C ARG A 65 5.79 -11.46 -6.13
N ASP A 66 5.03 -10.39 -5.91
CA ASP A 66 3.69 -10.24 -6.46
C ASP A 66 3.70 -9.88 -7.95
N ALA A 67 4.83 -9.46 -8.51
CA ALA A 67 4.94 -9.00 -9.89
C ALA A 67 4.47 -10.05 -10.91
N LEU A 68 4.73 -11.32 -10.68
CA LEU A 68 4.29 -12.41 -11.57
C LEU A 68 2.76 -12.47 -11.69
N HIS A 69 2.06 -12.18 -10.61
CA HIS A 69 0.58 -12.17 -10.60
C HIS A 69 0.00 -10.93 -11.25
N LEU A 70 0.80 -9.89 -11.40
CA LEU A 70 0.36 -8.59 -11.94
C LEU A 70 0.53 -8.49 -13.45
N GLU A 71 1.35 -9.34 -14.05
CA GLU A 71 1.81 -9.24 -15.43
C GLU A 71 0.68 -9.07 -16.45
N ASN A 72 -0.41 -9.82 -16.31
CA ASN A 72 -1.56 -9.77 -17.22
C ASN A 72 -2.70 -8.85 -16.75
N LEU A 73 -2.62 -8.31 -15.54
CA LEU A 73 -3.70 -7.55 -14.93
C LEU A 73 -3.44 -6.04 -14.91
N ALA A 74 -2.18 -5.65 -14.74
CA ALA A 74 -1.81 -4.25 -14.58
C ALA A 74 -1.61 -3.50 -15.90
N GLY A 75 -1.38 -4.24 -17.01
CA GLY A 75 -1.03 -3.66 -18.30
C GLY A 75 0.47 -3.53 -18.47
N GLU A 76 0.90 -3.44 -19.73
CA GLU A 76 2.32 -3.46 -20.11
C GLU A 76 3.10 -2.29 -19.52
N GLU A 77 2.58 -1.06 -19.64
CA GLU A 77 3.26 0.13 -19.13
C GLU A 77 3.45 0.10 -17.61
N ALA A 78 2.45 -0.36 -16.88
CA ALA A 78 2.54 -0.46 -15.42
C ALA A 78 3.54 -1.54 -15.00
N CYS A 79 3.60 -2.66 -15.73
CA CYS A 79 4.59 -3.70 -15.48
C CYS A 79 6.01 -3.24 -15.81
N ASP A 80 6.19 -2.51 -16.90
CA ASP A 80 7.49 -1.93 -17.25
C ASP A 80 7.97 -0.94 -16.18
N ASN A 81 7.07 -0.10 -15.67
CA ASN A 81 7.38 0.80 -14.58
C ASN A 81 7.80 0.04 -13.31
N LEU A 82 7.11 -1.03 -12.99
CA LEU A 82 7.45 -1.86 -11.84
C LEU A 82 8.83 -2.52 -12.01
N ASP A 83 9.13 -3.02 -13.19
CA ASP A 83 10.44 -3.61 -13.51
C ASP A 83 11.58 -2.58 -13.37
N ASN A 84 11.28 -1.31 -13.59
CA ASN A 84 12.20 -0.19 -13.38
C ASN A 84 12.11 0.41 -11.97
N GLU A 85 11.51 -0.31 -11.03
CA GLU A 85 11.34 0.10 -9.64
C GLU A 85 10.49 1.37 -9.45
N SER A 86 9.67 1.70 -10.45
CA SER A 86 8.68 2.79 -10.34
C SER A 86 7.33 2.23 -9.91
N PHE A 87 7.04 2.32 -8.63
CA PHE A 87 5.78 1.86 -8.05
C PHE A 87 5.34 2.77 -6.91
N GLY A 88 4.09 2.67 -6.55
CA GLY A 88 3.55 3.39 -5.41
C GLY A 88 3.06 2.46 -4.31
N VAL A 89 2.68 3.05 -3.20
CA VAL A 89 2.05 2.32 -2.09
C VAL A 89 0.80 3.07 -1.62
N VAL A 90 -0.14 2.32 -1.08
CA VAL A 90 -1.37 2.85 -0.49
C VAL A 90 -1.44 2.37 0.96
N ALA A 91 -1.45 3.29 1.90
CA ALA A 91 -1.73 2.99 3.29
C ALA A 91 -3.17 3.40 3.60
N ALA A 92 -4.04 2.43 3.80
CA ALA A 92 -5.42 2.66 4.20
C ALA A 92 -5.56 2.32 5.69
N PHE A 93 -6.17 3.21 6.45
CA PHE A 93 -6.27 3.04 7.90
C PHE A 93 -7.54 3.68 8.46
N SER A 94 -8.05 3.11 9.53
CA SER A 94 -9.17 3.66 10.26
C SER A 94 -8.75 4.88 11.08
N ILE A 95 -9.65 5.85 11.22
CA ILE A 95 -9.46 7.03 12.07
C ILE A 95 -10.52 6.99 13.16
N ASN A 96 -10.08 6.93 14.42
CA ASN A 96 -10.93 6.90 15.61
C ASN A 96 -10.84 8.20 16.40
N SER A 97 -10.57 9.31 15.73
CA SER A 97 -10.47 10.63 16.33
C SER A 97 -11.44 11.58 15.64
N GLU A 98 -12.01 12.53 16.39
CA GLU A 98 -12.79 13.62 15.80
C GLU A 98 -11.89 14.60 15.04
N ASN A 99 -10.63 14.68 15.41
CA ASN A 99 -9.64 15.52 14.73
C ASN A 99 -8.89 14.72 13.67
N TYR A 100 -9.59 14.36 12.61
CA TYR A 100 -9.01 13.55 11.52
C TYR A 100 -7.92 14.29 10.73
N ASP A 101 -7.96 15.61 10.67
CA ASP A 101 -6.89 16.39 10.03
C ASP A 101 -5.56 16.19 10.75
N LEU A 102 -5.58 16.13 12.08
CA LEU A 102 -4.40 15.85 12.88
C LEU A 102 -3.86 14.45 12.60
N ILE A 103 -4.75 13.47 12.48
CA ILE A 103 -4.34 12.08 12.19
C ILE A 103 -3.67 11.99 10.82
N ILE A 104 -4.23 12.65 9.81
CA ILE A 104 -3.62 12.71 8.48
C ILE A 104 -2.25 13.41 8.52
N LYS A 105 -2.15 14.51 9.25
CA LYS A 105 -0.85 15.19 9.46
C LYS A 105 0.18 14.27 10.12
N ASN A 106 -0.23 13.53 11.13
CA ASN A 106 0.65 12.57 11.81
C ASN A 106 1.09 11.46 10.86
N ALA A 107 0.19 10.99 10.01
CA ALA A 107 0.53 9.99 8.99
C ALA A 107 1.54 10.54 7.98
N LEU A 108 1.37 11.78 7.51
CA LEU A 108 2.34 12.45 6.64
C LEU A 108 3.71 12.60 7.30
N GLU A 109 3.76 12.98 8.57
CA GLU A 109 5.01 13.05 9.32
C GLU A 109 5.67 11.67 9.44
N SER A 110 4.88 10.62 9.66
CA SER A 110 5.40 9.25 9.71
C SER A 110 6.01 8.83 8.38
N VAL A 111 5.42 9.19 7.25
CA VAL A 111 6.00 8.94 5.93
C VAL A 111 7.37 9.59 5.80
N LYS A 112 7.51 10.83 6.25
CA LYS A 112 8.78 11.56 6.22
C LYS A 112 9.81 10.93 7.15
N GLN A 113 9.43 10.66 8.40
CA GLN A 113 10.33 10.09 9.41
C GLN A 113 10.83 8.70 9.03
N LYS A 114 9.97 7.89 8.42
CA LYS A 114 10.32 6.55 7.96
C LYS A 114 11.04 6.55 6.60
N ASN A 115 11.19 7.72 6.00
CA ASN A 115 11.87 7.90 4.71
C ASN A 115 11.28 7.01 3.60
N LEU A 116 9.95 6.87 3.59
CA LEU A 116 9.27 5.95 2.68
C LEU A 116 9.39 6.38 1.21
N LEU A 117 9.43 7.69 0.93
CA LEU A 117 9.58 8.21 -0.44
C LEU A 117 10.97 7.93 -1.05
N SER A 118 11.93 7.44 -0.26
CA SER A 118 13.19 6.92 -0.81
C SER A 118 13.05 5.49 -1.34
N LYS A 119 11.96 4.79 -0.98
CA LYS A 119 11.72 3.38 -1.30
C LYS A 119 10.71 3.18 -2.42
N CYS A 120 9.85 4.16 -2.66
CA CYS A 120 8.82 4.10 -3.70
C CYS A 120 8.56 5.49 -4.28
N SER A 121 7.89 5.54 -5.43
CA SER A 121 7.70 6.80 -6.16
C SER A 121 6.57 7.66 -5.62
N ILE A 122 5.54 7.04 -5.06
CA ILE A 122 4.33 7.71 -4.58
C ILE A 122 3.79 7.00 -3.35
N VAL A 123 3.28 7.77 -2.39
CA VAL A 123 2.57 7.25 -1.21
C VAL A 123 1.18 7.87 -1.18
N TYR A 124 0.16 7.03 -1.19
CA TYR A 124 -1.23 7.44 -1.00
C TYR A 124 -1.66 7.10 0.42
N LEU A 125 -2.20 8.08 1.12
CA LEU A 125 -2.75 7.90 2.47
C LEU A 125 -4.27 8.00 2.40
N VAL A 126 -4.96 6.96 2.84
CA VAL A 126 -6.41 6.89 2.83
C VAL A 126 -6.92 6.66 4.25
N GLY A 127 -7.44 7.72 4.86
CA GLY A 127 -8.05 7.62 6.18
C GLY A 127 -9.55 7.35 6.05
N VAL A 128 -10.03 6.35 6.77
CA VAL A 128 -11.45 6.01 6.84
C VAL A 128 -11.97 6.36 8.23
N ILE A 129 -12.87 7.33 8.28
CA ILE A 129 -13.44 7.80 9.53
C ILE A 129 -14.42 6.75 10.07
N CYS A 130 -14.17 6.31 11.28
CA CYS A 130 -15.03 5.37 12.00
C CYS A 130 -16.00 6.15 12.89
N LYS A 131 -17.26 5.86 12.76
CA LYS A 131 -18.31 6.47 13.58
C LYS A 131 -18.86 5.47 14.60
#